data_5398efb6f0a388bf9298e14a93458305
#
_entry.id   5398efb6f0a388bf9298e14a93458305
#
_cell.length_a   1.000
_cell.length_b   1.000
_cell.length_c   1.000
_cell.angle_alpha   90.00
_cell.angle_beta   90.00
_cell.angle_gamma   90.00
#
_symmetry.space_group_name_H-M   'P 1'
#
loop_
_entity.id
_entity.type
_entity.pdbx_description
1 polymer ?
#
loop_
_entity_poly.entity_id
_entity_poly.type
_entity_poly.pdbx_seq_one_letter_code
_entity_poly.pdbx_strand_id
1 'polypeptide(L)'
;MGDIMKNSLIKQESKAFIKGKRIKALFIVLFPLIFCVLMTALTFGIIFVSDLLRNAGLGFTIAIFAVLVILSFAALLIYSSVSVGEKAWYGGITANKKNYTKRLFFWFRPKNSLRAFYFKALLLTVKCLWAIVFFLPAAILVLSVYYLSGTGGLELYLFISLTGGAVLLSVSGAVFYFIAMQKYFIAEYLYSSNPKLGARTAIKQSKNLLDGHIHEIVRFKLSFLPWFLGCVFIVPAVYFIPYYKESCCVVAKRITL
;
A
#
# COMPACT_ATOMS: atom_id res chain seq x y z
N MET A 1 23.12 -17.54 -10.65
CA MET A 1 22.10 -16.55 -10.30
C MET A 1 20.86 -17.14 -9.59
N GLY A 2 20.57 -18.43 -9.68
CA GLY A 2 19.40 -19.07 -9.02
C GLY A 2 19.40 -19.11 -7.48
N ASP A 3 20.49 -18.78 -6.82
CA ASP A 3 20.60 -18.90 -5.34
C ASP A 3 20.25 -17.61 -4.57
N ILE A 4 20.20 -16.47 -5.27
CA ILE A 4 19.94 -15.15 -4.63
C ILE A 4 18.52 -15.08 -4.04
N MET A 5 17.56 -15.76 -4.69
CA MET A 5 16.13 -15.73 -4.32
C MET A 5 15.61 -17.03 -3.71
N LYS A 6 16.47 -17.83 -3.05
CA LYS A 6 15.99 -19.03 -2.37
C LYS A 6 15.05 -18.66 -1.21
N ASN A 7 13.74 -18.88 -1.41
CA ASN A 7 12.68 -18.45 -0.50
C ASN A 7 12.88 -18.96 0.95
N SER A 8 13.46 -20.15 1.11
CA SER A 8 13.74 -20.73 2.43
C SER A 8 14.79 -19.91 3.20
N LEU A 9 15.88 -19.49 2.54
CA LEU A 9 16.92 -18.70 3.16
C LEU A 9 16.42 -17.31 3.56
N ILE A 10 15.69 -16.63 2.66
CA ILE A 10 15.07 -15.33 2.94
C ILE A 10 14.16 -15.42 4.17
N LYS A 11 13.35 -16.46 4.24
CA LYS A 11 12.44 -16.71 5.36
C LYS A 11 13.18 -16.97 6.68
N GLN A 12 14.28 -17.70 6.66
CA GLN A 12 15.12 -17.95 7.84
C GLN A 12 15.82 -16.68 8.32
N GLU A 13 16.46 -15.93 7.43
CA GLU A 13 17.11 -14.65 7.75
C GLU A 13 16.13 -13.66 8.35
N SER A 14 14.94 -13.52 7.75
CA SER A 14 13.91 -12.60 8.23
C SER A 14 13.43 -12.96 9.63
N LYS A 15 13.29 -14.25 9.95
CA LYS A 15 12.97 -14.72 11.31
C LYS A 15 14.08 -14.36 12.30
N ALA A 16 15.35 -14.51 11.89
CA ALA A 16 16.49 -14.18 12.74
C ALA A 16 16.56 -12.67 13.04
N PHE A 17 16.36 -11.80 12.03
CA PHE A 17 16.38 -10.35 12.19
C PHE A 17 15.27 -9.81 13.09
N ILE A 18 14.08 -10.42 13.04
CA ILE A 18 12.93 -10.01 13.88
C ILE A 18 12.98 -10.61 15.30
N LYS A 19 13.78 -11.66 15.54
CA LYS A 19 13.91 -12.27 16.85
C LYS A 19 14.32 -11.21 17.88
N GLY A 20 13.56 -11.08 19.00
CA GLY A 20 13.78 -10.07 20.03
C GLY A 20 13.27 -8.66 19.72
N LYS A 21 12.78 -8.39 18.50
CA LYS A 21 12.26 -7.07 18.10
C LYS A 21 10.77 -7.10 17.70
N ARG A 22 10.10 -8.25 17.88
CA ARG A 22 8.72 -8.48 17.43
C ARG A 22 7.72 -7.46 17.98
N ILE A 23 7.79 -7.14 19.26
CA ILE A 23 6.89 -6.18 19.90
C ILE A 23 7.04 -4.79 19.27
N LYS A 24 8.28 -4.33 19.05
CA LYS A 24 8.55 -3.04 18.38
C LYS A 24 8.06 -3.04 16.93
N ALA A 25 8.27 -4.13 16.20
CA ALA A 25 7.78 -4.30 14.84
C ALA A 25 6.25 -4.28 14.78
N LEU A 26 5.58 -4.91 15.75
CA LEU A 26 4.13 -4.89 15.88
C LEU A 26 3.59 -3.47 16.10
N PHE A 27 4.16 -2.71 17.03
CA PHE A 27 3.75 -1.32 17.27
C PHE A 27 3.88 -0.46 16.02
N ILE A 28 4.96 -0.62 15.24
CA ILE A 28 5.17 0.13 14.00
C ILE A 28 4.13 -0.22 12.94
N VAL A 29 3.69 -1.49 12.90
CA VAL A 29 2.64 -1.94 11.96
C VAL A 29 1.26 -1.49 12.40
N LEU A 30 0.97 -1.55 13.71
CA LEU A 30 -0.33 -1.17 14.25
C LEU A 30 -0.54 0.35 14.27
N PHE A 31 0.53 1.14 14.44
CA PHE A 31 0.43 2.58 14.51
C PHE A 31 -0.33 3.22 13.34
N PRO A 32 0.00 2.97 12.05
CA PRO A 32 -0.76 3.54 10.95
C PRO A 32 -2.21 3.04 10.90
N LEU A 33 -2.48 1.82 11.34
CA LEU A 33 -3.83 1.27 11.38
C LEU A 33 -4.67 1.96 12.45
N ILE A 34 -4.15 2.07 13.68
CA ILE A 34 -4.82 2.81 14.77
C ILE A 34 -5.02 4.26 14.37
N PHE A 35 -4.02 4.89 13.75
CA PHE A 35 -4.12 6.26 13.29
C PHE A 35 -5.24 6.42 12.24
N CYS A 36 -5.35 5.51 11.26
CA CYS A 36 -6.44 5.53 10.28
C CYS A 36 -7.81 5.39 10.94
N VAL A 37 -7.97 4.47 11.90
CA VAL A 37 -9.22 4.27 12.64
C VAL A 37 -9.61 5.54 13.39
N LEU A 38 -8.66 6.16 14.11
CA LEU A 38 -8.90 7.41 14.84
C LEU A 38 -9.30 8.55 13.90
N MET A 39 -8.62 8.71 12.77
CA MET A 39 -8.95 9.74 11.77
C MET A 39 -10.32 9.51 11.14
N THR A 40 -10.67 8.26 10.87
CA THR A 40 -12.00 7.89 10.34
C THR A 40 -13.08 8.22 11.37
N ALA A 41 -12.91 7.81 12.63
CA ALA A 41 -13.85 8.11 13.71
C ALA A 41 -14.03 9.62 13.90
N LEU A 42 -12.94 10.39 13.87
CA LEU A 42 -12.98 11.85 13.98
C LEU A 42 -13.73 12.48 12.80
N THR A 43 -13.52 11.99 11.56
CA THR A 43 -14.22 12.46 10.37
C THR A 43 -15.72 12.20 10.49
N PHE A 44 -16.13 10.98 10.89
CA PHE A 44 -17.53 10.67 11.13
C PHE A 44 -18.15 11.53 12.25
N GLY A 45 -17.41 11.75 13.34
CA GLY A 45 -17.86 12.64 14.43
C GLY A 45 -18.13 14.06 13.95
N ILE A 46 -17.24 14.64 13.12
CA ILE A 46 -17.42 15.98 12.57
C ILE A 46 -18.63 16.03 11.61
N ILE A 47 -18.81 15.01 10.76
CA ILE A 47 -19.97 14.94 9.86
C ILE A 47 -21.26 14.85 10.66
N PHE A 48 -21.30 14.02 11.71
CA PHE A 48 -22.46 13.90 12.59
C PHE A 48 -22.82 15.22 13.26
N VAL A 49 -21.82 15.93 13.82
CA VAL A 49 -22.03 17.26 14.42
C VAL A 49 -22.49 18.28 13.37
N SER A 50 -21.97 18.20 12.12
CA SER A 50 -22.40 19.11 11.05
C SER A 50 -23.84 18.90 10.64
N ASP A 51 -24.32 17.64 10.65
CA ASP A 51 -25.71 17.32 10.34
C ASP A 51 -26.65 17.80 11.45
N LEU A 52 -26.25 17.63 12.73
CA LEU A 52 -26.98 18.13 13.88
C LEU A 52 -27.12 19.66 13.86
N LEU A 53 -26.10 20.37 13.36
CA LEU A 53 -26.06 21.83 13.26
C LEU A 53 -26.40 22.35 11.84
N ARG A 54 -27.11 21.58 11.06
CA ARG A 54 -27.47 21.90 9.66
C ARG A 54 -28.17 23.25 9.49
N ASN A 55 -28.87 23.72 10.53
CA ASN A 55 -29.56 25.02 10.55
C ASN A 55 -28.65 26.22 10.88
N ALA A 56 -27.36 25.99 11.17
CA ALA A 56 -26.44 27.06 11.59
C ALA A 56 -25.93 27.98 10.46
N GLY A 57 -26.42 27.78 9.23
CA GLY A 57 -26.12 28.63 8.08
C GLY A 57 -24.89 28.23 7.25
N LEU A 58 -24.78 28.83 6.07
CA LEU A 58 -23.76 28.51 5.05
C LEU A 58 -22.31 28.70 5.56
N GLY A 59 -22.04 29.74 6.34
CA GLY A 59 -20.71 30.03 6.87
C GLY A 59 -20.17 28.91 7.78
N PHE A 60 -21.03 28.33 8.60
CA PHE A 60 -20.66 27.21 9.48
C PHE A 60 -20.33 25.94 8.67
N THR A 61 -21.11 25.65 7.62
CA THR A 61 -20.85 24.51 6.73
C THR A 61 -19.49 24.63 6.02
N ILE A 62 -19.17 25.83 5.52
CA ILE A 62 -17.85 26.10 4.91
C ILE A 62 -16.72 25.92 5.91
N ALA A 63 -16.88 26.40 7.15
CA ALA A 63 -15.87 26.28 8.19
C ALA A 63 -15.59 24.79 8.53
N ILE A 64 -16.63 23.96 8.69
CA ILE A 64 -16.47 22.52 8.91
C ILE A 64 -15.76 21.85 7.74
N PHE A 65 -16.15 22.17 6.51
CA PHE A 65 -15.50 21.60 5.33
C PHE A 65 -14.00 21.97 5.27
N ALA A 66 -13.66 23.21 5.58
CA ALA A 66 -12.26 23.65 5.66
C ALA A 66 -11.45 22.88 6.73
N VAL A 67 -12.04 22.66 7.91
CA VAL A 67 -11.42 21.85 8.98
C VAL A 67 -11.21 20.41 8.52
N LEU A 68 -12.20 19.78 7.86
CA LEU A 68 -12.08 18.41 7.33
C LEU A 68 -10.96 18.30 6.29
N VAL A 69 -10.83 19.27 5.39
CA VAL A 69 -9.75 19.32 4.38
C VAL A 69 -8.38 19.40 5.05
N ILE A 70 -8.21 20.31 6.03
CA ILE A 70 -6.96 20.48 6.78
C ILE A 70 -6.59 19.18 7.53
N LEU A 71 -7.53 18.56 8.23
CA LEU A 71 -7.32 17.31 8.96
C LEU A 71 -6.96 16.16 8.02
N SER A 72 -7.65 16.05 6.89
CA SER A 72 -7.37 15.02 5.88
C SER A 72 -5.96 15.19 5.30
N PHE A 73 -5.56 16.42 5.01
CA PHE A 73 -4.21 16.71 4.53
C PHE A 73 -3.13 16.38 5.58
N ALA A 74 -3.34 16.78 6.83
CA ALA A 74 -2.44 16.42 7.94
C ALA A 74 -2.33 14.89 8.11
N ALA A 75 -3.46 14.18 8.02
CA ALA A 75 -3.49 12.72 8.08
C ALA A 75 -2.66 12.07 6.96
N LEU A 76 -2.78 12.57 5.73
CA LEU A 76 -2.01 12.08 4.58
C LEU A 76 -0.51 12.34 4.76
N LEU A 77 -0.11 13.47 5.32
CA LEU A 77 1.30 13.77 5.63
C LEU A 77 1.85 12.80 6.68
N ILE A 78 1.12 12.55 7.75
CA ILE A 78 1.52 11.62 8.81
C ILE A 78 1.59 10.20 8.26
N TYR A 79 0.56 9.74 7.55
CA TYR A 79 0.53 8.41 6.95
C TYR A 79 1.71 8.15 6.00
N SER A 80 2.02 9.13 5.12
CA SER A 80 3.15 9.01 4.19
C SER A 80 4.48 8.94 4.91
N SER A 81 4.67 9.74 5.96
CA SER A 81 5.88 9.75 6.80
C SER A 81 6.08 8.42 7.53
N VAL A 82 4.99 7.89 8.13
CA VAL A 82 5.00 6.58 8.80
C VAL A 82 5.33 5.47 7.82
N SER A 83 4.69 5.46 6.66
CA SER A 83 4.88 4.41 5.66
C SER A 83 6.31 4.35 5.12
N VAL A 84 6.94 5.49 4.84
CA VAL A 84 8.35 5.55 4.40
C VAL A 84 9.28 5.27 5.58
N GLY A 85 9.00 5.80 6.76
CA GLY A 85 9.76 5.57 8.00
C GLY A 85 9.77 4.10 8.42
N GLU A 86 8.66 3.40 8.25
CA GLU A 86 8.56 1.96 8.46
C GLU A 86 9.56 1.19 7.59
N LYS A 87 9.63 1.49 6.29
CA LYS A 87 10.58 0.85 5.38
C LYS A 87 12.04 1.18 5.77
N ALA A 88 12.31 2.42 6.20
CA ALA A 88 13.61 2.82 6.71
C ALA A 88 14.00 2.06 8.00
N TRP A 89 13.03 1.77 8.86
CA TRP A 89 13.23 1.00 10.08
C TRP A 89 13.60 -0.46 9.79
N TYR A 90 12.80 -1.14 8.93
CA TYR A 90 13.10 -2.50 8.51
C TYR A 90 14.48 -2.58 7.79
N GLY A 91 14.77 -1.64 6.89
CA GLY A 91 16.08 -1.56 6.25
C GLY A 91 17.23 -1.31 7.23
N GLY A 92 16.98 -0.63 8.33
CA GLY A 92 17.94 -0.45 9.43
C GLY A 92 18.23 -1.74 10.18
N ILE A 93 17.22 -2.56 10.43
CA ILE A 93 17.35 -3.88 11.09
C ILE A 93 18.14 -4.83 10.19
N THR A 94 17.73 -4.95 8.93
CA THR A 94 18.39 -5.83 7.93
C THR A 94 19.86 -5.45 7.72
N ALA A 95 20.21 -4.15 7.84
CA ALA A 95 21.57 -3.66 7.76
C ALA A 95 22.33 -3.71 9.10
N ASN A 96 21.72 -4.27 10.16
CA ASN A 96 22.26 -4.36 11.52
C ASN A 96 22.80 -3.03 12.09
N LYS A 97 22.13 -1.90 11.78
CA LYS A 97 22.52 -0.56 12.26
C LYS A 97 22.04 -0.33 13.69
N LYS A 98 22.92 0.16 14.59
CA LYS A 98 22.58 0.42 15.99
C LYS A 98 21.41 1.41 16.19
N ASN A 99 21.21 2.37 15.27
CA ASN A 99 20.24 3.45 15.40
C ASN A 99 19.04 3.32 14.44
N TYR A 100 18.51 2.10 14.25
CA TYR A 100 17.40 1.86 13.33
C TYR A 100 16.09 2.58 13.73
N THR A 101 15.84 2.81 15.03
CA THR A 101 14.67 3.55 15.52
C THR A 101 14.71 5.04 15.17
N LYS A 102 15.89 5.68 15.20
CA LYS A 102 16.02 7.09 14.79
C LYS A 102 15.65 7.30 13.32
N ARG A 103 15.78 6.28 12.48
CA ARG A 103 15.42 6.33 11.05
C ARG A 103 13.91 6.41 10.82
N LEU A 104 13.11 5.83 11.71
CA LEU A 104 11.66 5.97 11.68
C LEU A 104 11.28 7.46 11.84
N PHE A 105 11.81 8.12 12.89
CA PHE A 105 11.47 9.50 13.21
C PHE A 105 12.08 10.55 12.28
N PHE A 106 13.11 10.19 11.50
CA PHE A 106 13.71 11.09 10.51
C PHE A 106 12.68 11.63 9.50
N TRP A 107 11.70 10.81 9.11
CA TRP A 107 10.68 11.17 8.14
C TRP A 107 9.54 12.04 8.69
N PHE A 108 9.48 12.23 10.02
CA PHE A 108 8.49 13.13 10.65
C PHE A 108 8.91 14.60 10.65
N ARG A 109 10.15 14.92 10.26
CA ARG A 109 10.54 16.32 10.10
C ARG A 109 9.75 16.97 8.96
N PRO A 110 9.24 18.22 9.08
CA PRO A 110 8.32 18.83 8.11
C PRO A 110 8.81 18.74 6.66
N LYS A 111 10.09 19.07 6.41
CA LYS A 111 10.71 18.98 5.07
C LYS A 111 10.73 17.55 4.51
N ASN A 112 10.97 16.56 5.35
CA ASN A 112 11.04 15.16 4.94
C ASN A 112 9.63 14.56 4.81
N SER A 113 8.68 15.00 5.63
CA SER A 113 7.27 14.62 5.56
C SER A 113 6.66 15.03 4.22
N LEU A 114 6.88 16.27 3.78
CA LEU A 114 6.44 16.74 2.45
C LEU A 114 7.09 15.93 1.32
N ARG A 115 8.37 15.58 1.45
CA ARG A 115 9.05 14.73 0.46
C ARG A 115 8.48 13.32 0.43
N ALA A 116 8.17 12.73 1.60
CA ALA A 116 7.53 11.42 1.70
C ALA A 116 6.13 11.45 1.09
N PHE A 117 5.36 12.50 1.33
CA PHE A 117 4.05 12.71 0.74
C PHE A 117 4.14 12.80 -0.80
N TYR A 118 5.04 13.64 -1.33
CA TYR A 118 5.26 13.77 -2.77
C TYR A 118 5.63 12.41 -3.41
N PHE A 119 6.53 11.65 -2.79
CA PHE A 119 6.89 10.32 -3.26
C PHE A 119 5.69 9.37 -3.29
N LYS A 120 4.89 9.36 -2.21
CA LYS A 120 3.69 8.51 -2.13
C LYS A 120 2.62 8.94 -3.12
N ALA A 121 2.43 10.24 -3.33
CA ALA A 121 1.51 10.78 -4.32
C ALA A 121 1.91 10.33 -5.74
N LEU A 122 3.19 10.46 -6.11
CA LEU A 122 3.70 9.96 -7.40
C LEU A 122 3.50 8.46 -7.56
N LEU A 123 3.82 7.68 -6.52
CA LEU A 123 3.64 6.23 -6.57
C LEU A 123 2.16 5.85 -6.70
N LEU A 124 1.28 6.58 -6.01
CA LEU A 124 -0.17 6.40 -6.12
C LEU A 124 -0.67 6.74 -7.54
N THR A 125 -0.21 7.84 -8.12
CA THR A 125 -0.56 8.22 -9.51
C THR A 125 -0.18 7.11 -10.49
N VAL A 126 1.02 6.54 -10.37
CA VAL A 126 1.45 5.40 -11.21
C VAL A 126 0.53 4.20 -11.00
N LYS A 127 0.18 3.88 -9.75
CA LYS A 127 -0.74 2.77 -9.43
C LYS A 127 -2.14 3.00 -9.99
N CYS A 128 -2.67 4.22 -9.90
CA CYS A 128 -3.98 4.57 -10.45
C CYS A 128 -3.99 4.48 -11.98
N LEU A 129 -2.93 4.94 -12.67
CA LEU A 129 -2.82 4.82 -14.12
C LEU A 129 -2.87 3.35 -14.56
N TRP A 130 -2.12 2.48 -13.89
CA TRP A 130 -2.19 1.04 -14.19
C TRP A 130 -3.55 0.43 -13.85
N ALA A 131 -4.18 0.86 -12.75
CA ALA A 131 -5.53 0.40 -12.40
C ALA A 131 -6.53 0.78 -13.48
N ILE A 132 -6.50 2.02 -13.98
CA ILE A 132 -7.36 2.46 -15.09
C ILE A 132 -7.14 1.56 -16.30
N VAL A 133 -5.91 1.31 -16.72
CA VAL A 133 -5.60 0.49 -17.92
C VAL A 133 -6.18 -0.92 -17.79
N PHE A 134 -6.05 -1.56 -16.62
CA PHE A 134 -6.46 -2.95 -16.46
C PHE A 134 -7.94 -3.14 -16.10
N PHE A 135 -8.56 -2.17 -15.43
CA PHE A 135 -9.95 -2.29 -14.99
C PHE A 135 -10.95 -1.53 -15.89
N LEU A 136 -10.48 -0.63 -16.77
CA LEU A 136 -11.36 0.11 -17.69
C LEU A 136 -12.24 -0.81 -18.57
N PRO A 137 -11.73 -1.91 -19.17
CA PRO A 137 -12.57 -2.79 -19.99
C PRO A 137 -13.70 -3.43 -19.17
N ALA A 138 -13.40 -3.87 -17.96
CA ALA A 138 -14.41 -4.44 -17.06
C ALA A 138 -15.44 -3.38 -16.63
N ALA A 139 -15.00 -2.16 -16.33
CA ALA A 139 -15.87 -1.05 -15.95
C ALA A 139 -16.85 -0.68 -17.08
N ILE A 140 -16.38 -0.68 -18.35
CA ILE A 140 -17.24 -0.43 -19.51
C ILE A 140 -18.33 -1.50 -19.60
N LEU A 141 -18.00 -2.78 -19.42
CA LEU A 141 -19.01 -3.85 -19.44
C LEU A 141 -20.03 -3.71 -18.31
N VAL A 142 -19.58 -3.40 -17.08
CA VAL A 142 -20.49 -3.17 -15.93
C VAL A 142 -21.43 -2.01 -16.21
N LEU A 143 -20.93 -0.90 -16.76
CA LEU A 143 -21.75 0.26 -17.12
C LEU A 143 -22.73 -0.09 -18.23
N SER A 144 -22.35 -0.90 -19.21
CA SER A 144 -23.23 -1.38 -20.30
C SER A 144 -24.36 -2.24 -19.73
N VAL A 145 -24.08 -3.15 -18.81
CA VAL A 145 -25.10 -3.97 -18.12
C VAL A 145 -26.07 -3.08 -17.35
N TYR A 146 -25.53 -2.11 -16.57
CA TYR A 146 -26.35 -1.19 -15.80
C TYR A 146 -27.29 -0.36 -16.69
N TYR A 147 -26.80 0.20 -17.79
CA TYR A 147 -27.58 1.00 -18.72
C TYR A 147 -28.67 0.17 -19.41
N LEU A 148 -28.32 -1.00 -19.97
CA LEU A 148 -29.25 -1.88 -20.67
C LEU A 148 -30.33 -2.45 -19.74
N SER A 149 -29.98 -2.78 -18.49
CA SER A 149 -30.97 -3.25 -17.51
C SER A 149 -31.98 -2.16 -17.16
N GLY A 150 -31.57 -0.90 -17.11
CA GLY A 150 -32.46 0.23 -16.84
C GLY A 150 -33.45 0.54 -17.95
N THR A 151 -33.12 0.18 -19.21
CA THR A 151 -34.01 0.37 -20.39
C THR A 151 -34.98 -0.79 -20.59
N GLY A 152 -34.93 -1.85 -19.76
CA GLY A 152 -35.82 -3.02 -19.87
C GLY A 152 -35.55 -3.92 -21.11
N GLY A 153 -34.51 -3.64 -21.89
CA GLY A 153 -34.18 -4.35 -23.13
C GLY A 153 -33.19 -5.52 -22.98
N LEU A 154 -32.86 -5.89 -21.75
CA LEU A 154 -31.83 -6.92 -21.51
C LEU A 154 -32.45 -8.32 -21.37
N GLU A 155 -32.27 -9.15 -22.37
CA GLU A 155 -32.60 -10.56 -22.25
C GLU A 155 -31.70 -11.28 -21.23
N LEU A 156 -32.24 -12.27 -20.53
CA LEU A 156 -31.55 -12.98 -19.44
C LEU A 156 -30.19 -13.53 -19.85
N TYR A 157 -30.10 -14.11 -21.06
CA TYR A 157 -28.85 -14.68 -21.53
C TYR A 157 -27.76 -13.61 -21.80
N LEU A 158 -28.15 -12.42 -22.31
CA LEU A 158 -27.25 -11.29 -22.48
C LEU A 158 -26.77 -10.73 -21.15
N PHE A 159 -27.70 -10.64 -20.18
CA PHE A 159 -27.33 -10.22 -18.81
C PHE A 159 -26.27 -11.16 -18.21
N ILE A 160 -26.47 -12.47 -18.30
CA ILE A 160 -25.54 -13.48 -17.78
C ILE A 160 -24.20 -13.42 -18.53
N SER A 161 -24.20 -13.33 -19.85
CA SER A 161 -22.97 -13.32 -20.65
C SER A 161 -22.13 -12.05 -20.42
N LEU A 162 -22.75 -10.87 -20.39
CA LEU A 162 -22.07 -9.60 -20.13
C LEU A 162 -21.52 -9.53 -18.69
N THR A 163 -22.32 -9.98 -17.71
CA THR A 163 -21.88 -10.02 -16.31
C THR A 163 -20.73 -11.02 -16.13
N GLY A 164 -20.83 -12.21 -16.72
CA GLY A 164 -19.76 -13.19 -16.74
C GLY A 164 -18.48 -12.65 -17.38
N GLY A 165 -18.61 -11.98 -18.53
CA GLY A 165 -17.50 -11.29 -19.20
C GLY A 165 -16.85 -10.21 -18.32
N ALA A 166 -17.65 -9.38 -17.63
CA ALA A 166 -17.15 -8.35 -16.71
C ALA A 166 -16.38 -8.96 -15.53
N VAL A 167 -16.87 -10.07 -14.97
CA VAL A 167 -16.18 -10.79 -13.89
C VAL A 167 -14.85 -11.37 -14.38
N LEU A 168 -14.82 -12.03 -15.54
CA LEU A 168 -13.59 -12.58 -16.11
C LEU A 168 -12.56 -11.49 -16.41
N LEU A 169 -12.98 -10.35 -16.99
CA LEU A 169 -12.09 -9.20 -17.22
C LEU A 169 -11.61 -8.58 -15.92
N SER A 170 -12.45 -8.51 -14.87
CA SER A 170 -12.03 -7.99 -13.57
C SER A 170 -10.98 -8.88 -12.92
N VAL A 171 -11.17 -10.20 -12.94
CA VAL A 171 -10.22 -11.16 -12.38
C VAL A 171 -8.89 -11.14 -13.14
N SER A 172 -8.93 -11.20 -14.47
CA SER A 172 -7.72 -11.11 -15.29
C SER A 172 -7.01 -9.77 -15.11
N GLY A 173 -7.76 -8.66 -15.10
CA GLY A 173 -7.25 -7.32 -14.81
C GLY A 173 -6.54 -7.23 -13.45
N ALA A 174 -7.12 -7.85 -12.42
CA ALA A 174 -6.50 -7.90 -11.08
C ALA A 174 -5.17 -8.68 -11.09
N VAL A 175 -5.09 -9.79 -11.81
CA VAL A 175 -3.84 -10.57 -11.95
C VAL A 175 -2.77 -9.76 -12.68
N PHE A 176 -3.09 -9.15 -13.82
CA PHE A 176 -2.14 -8.34 -14.58
C PHE A 176 -1.73 -7.09 -13.80
N TYR A 177 -2.67 -6.42 -13.12
CA TYR A 177 -2.38 -5.32 -12.22
C TYR A 177 -1.41 -5.72 -11.11
N PHE A 178 -1.66 -6.86 -10.45
CA PHE A 178 -0.76 -7.37 -9.40
C PHE A 178 0.65 -7.59 -9.93
N ILE A 179 0.81 -8.21 -11.12
CA ILE A 179 2.11 -8.44 -11.75
C ILE A 179 2.80 -7.12 -12.09
N ALA A 180 2.08 -6.16 -12.71
CA ALA A 180 2.61 -4.86 -13.08
C ALA A 180 3.09 -4.05 -11.88
N MET A 181 2.39 -4.15 -10.74
CA MET A 181 2.76 -3.46 -9.49
C MET A 181 4.08 -3.98 -8.90
N GLN A 182 4.51 -5.20 -9.22
CA GLN A 182 5.79 -5.71 -8.71
C GLN A 182 6.98 -4.89 -9.21
N LYS A 183 6.89 -4.25 -10.37
CA LYS A 183 7.96 -3.35 -10.91
C LYS A 183 8.28 -2.19 -9.97
N TYR A 184 7.36 -1.79 -9.10
CA TYR A 184 7.50 -0.67 -8.19
C TYR A 184 7.73 -1.09 -6.73
N PHE A 185 7.89 -2.40 -6.49
CA PHE A 185 8.00 -2.98 -5.15
C PHE A 185 9.18 -2.42 -4.36
N ILE A 186 10.35 -2.28 -5.00
CA ILE A 186 11.59 -1.84 -4.32
C ILE A 186 11.65 -0.31 -4.18
N ALA A 187 10.85 0.46 -4.93
CA ALA A 187 10.91 1.92 -4.92
C ALA A 187 10.83 2.53 -3.51
N GLU A 188 9.95 1.98 -2.66
CA GLU A 188 9.79 2.44 -1.27
C GLU A 188 11.04 2.17 -0.42
N TYR A 189 11.70 1.04 -0.63
CA TYR A 189 12.92 0.67 0.09
C TYR A 189 14.13 1.51 -0.38
N LEU A 190 14.27 1.73 -1.69
CA LEU A 190 15.31 2.62 -2.25
C LEU A 190 15.17 4.03 -1.70
N TYR A 191 13.96 4.58 -1.77
CA TYR A 191 13.68 5.93 -1.30
C TYR A 191 13.90 6.09 0.20
N SER A 192 13.46 5.12 1.00
CA SER A 192 13.63 5.15 2.46
C SER A 192 15.08 4.98 2.91
N SER A 193 15.88 4.24 2.14
CA SER A 193 17.29 3.99 2.44
C SER A 193 18.20 5.15 2.11
N ASN A 194 17.87 5.92 1.07
CA ASN A 194 18.65 7.06 0.61
C ASN A 194 17.78 8.34 0.53
N PRO A 195 17.75 9.17 1.59
CA PRO A 195 16.92 10.38 1.63
C PRO A 195 17.29 11.46 0.58
N LYS A 196 18.48 11.36 -0.04
CA LYS A 196 18.93 12.24 -1.11
C LYS A 196 18.39 11.84 -2.48
N LEU A 197 17.90 10.61 -2.62
CA LEU A 197 17.36 10.11 -3.87
C LEU A 197 16.06 10.82 -4.21
N GLY A 198 15.93 11.29 -5.46
CA GLY A 198 14.69 11.89 -5.94
C GLY A 198 13.56 10.86 -6.05
N ALA A 199 12.31 11.26 -5.80
CA ALA A 199 11.15 10.37 -5.86
C ALA A 199 10.99 9.69 -7.23
N ARG A 200 11.12 10.45 -8.33
CA ARG A 200 11.07 9.91 -9.71
C ARG A 200 12.20 8.94 -9.99
N THR A 201 13.40 9.26 -9.50
CA THR A 201 14.60 8.42 -9.66
C THR A 201 14.43 7.09 -8.94
N ALA A 202 13.88 7.08 -7.72
CA ALA A 202 13.60 5.86 -6.97
C ALA A 202 12.61 4.94 -7.73
N ILE A 203 11.56 5.49 -8.31
CA ILE A 203 10.56 4.75 -9.10
C ILE A 203 11.20 4.18 -10.38
N LYS A 204 12.01 4.99 -11.08
CA LYS A 204 12.71 4.54 -12.30
C LYS A 204 13.73 3.46 -12.01
N GLN A 205 14.54 3.64 -10.96
CA GLN A 205 15.52 2.63 -10.54
C GLN A 205 14.85 1.31 -10.12
N SER A 206 13.72 1.37 -9.37
CA SER A 206 12.96 0.18 -9.03
C SER A 206 12.53 -0.59 -10.27
N LYS A 207 12.00 0.10 -11.28
CA LYS A 207 11.60 -0.53 -12.55
C LYS A 207 12.79 -1.22 -13.22
N ASN A 208 13.93 -0.54 -13.31
CA ASN A 208 15.12 -1.09 -13.99
C ASN A 208 15.74 -2.29 -13.24
N LEU A 209 15.79 -2.22 -11.89
CA LEU A 209 16.35 -3.32 -11.06
C LEU A 209 15.45 -4.56 -11.07
N LEU A 210 14.15 -4.39 -11.29
CA LEU A 210 13.18 -5.48 -11.30
C LEU A 210 12.90 -6.02 -12.70
N ASP A 211 13.45 -5.39 -13.72
CA ASP A 211 13.33 -5.90 -15.08
C ASP A 211 14.05 -7.26 -15.18
N GLY A 212 13.33 -8.28 -15.62
CA GLY A 212 13.80 -9.69 -15.62
C GLY A 212 13.58 -10.47 -14.32
N HIS A 213 13.32 -9.83 -13.15
CA HIS A 213 13.15 -10.50 -11.84
C HIS A 213 11.72 -10.51 -11.31
N ILE A 214 10.74 -10.02 -12.07
CA ILE A 214 9.34 -9.93 -11.64
C ILE A 214 8.78 -11.29 -11.26
N HIS A 215 9.10 -12.32 -12.01
CA HIS A 215 8.66 -13.70 -11.80
C HIS A 215 9.09 -14.24 -10.43
N GLU A 216 10.33 -13.97 -10.04
CA GLU A 216 10.89 -14.39 -8.76
C GLU A 216 10.19 -13.70 -7.59
N ILE A 217 9.87 -12.38 -7.74
CA ILE A 217 9.14 -11.62 -6.73
C ILE A 217 7.71 -12.10 -6.59
N VAL A 218 7.03 -12.37 -7.72
CA VAL A 218 5.68 -12.93 -7.72
C VAL A 218 5.68 -14.29 -7.00
N ARG A 219 6.62 -15.18 -7.36
CA ARG A 219 6.78 -16.50 -6.72
C ARG A 219 7.07 -16.37 -5.23
N PHE A 220 7.95 -15.42 -4.84
CA PHE A 220 8.24 -15.13 -3.44
C PHE A 220 6.98 -14.72 -2.69
N LYS A 221 6.20 -13.76 -3.21
CA LYS A 221 4.97 -13.28 -2.57
C LYS A 221 3.88 -14.37 -2.50
N LEU A 222 3.73 -15.16 -3.57
CA LEU A 222 2.80 -16.30 -3.58
C LEU A 222 3.17 -17.37 -2.55
N SER A 223 4.47 -17.52 -2.21
CA SER A 223 4.88 -18.48 -1.17
C SER A 223 4.39 -18.12 0.24
N PHE A 224 3.83 -16.92 0.43
CA PHE A 224 3.17 -16.48 1.65
C PHE A 224 1.65 -16.59 1.60
N LEU A 225 1.06 -16.99 0.48
CA LEU A 225 -0.39 -17.07 0.31
C LEU A 225 -1.08 -17.92 1.40
N PRO A 226 -0.57 -19.10 1.81
CA PRO A 226 -1.19 -19.88 2.88
C PRO A 226 -1.24 -19.11 4.22
N TRP A 227 -0.22 -18.30 4.50
CA TRP A 227 -0.18 -17.47 5.69
C TRP A 227 -1.17 -16.30 5.64
N PHE A 228 -1.39 -15.71 4.45
CA PHE A 228 -2.42 -14.70 4.26
C PHE A 228 -3.82 -15.26 4.53
N LEU A 229 -4.11 -16.48 4.10
CA LEU A 229 -5.36 -17.15 4.43
C LEU A 229 -5.51 -17.37 5.95
N GLY A 230 -4.43 -17.71 6.64
CA GLY A 230 -4.40 -17.81 8.10
C GLY A 230 -4.61 -16.47 8.83
N CYS A 231 -4.36 -15.33 8.18
CA CYS A 231 -4.53 -14.00 8.76
C CYS A 231 -6.00 -13.58 8.95
N VAL A 232 -6.97 -14.38 8.50
CA VAL A 232 -8.38 -14.25 8.90
C VAL A 232 -8.52 -14.30 10.41
N PHE A 233 -7.65 -15.05 11.09
CA PHE A 233 -7.51 -15.03 12.54
C PHE A 233 -6.53 -13.95 12.97
N ILE A 234 -6.91 -13.12 13.96
CA ILE A 234 -6.10 -11.97 14.45
C ILE A 234 -4.73 -12.43 14.96
N VAL A 235 -4.66 -13.55 15.69
CA VAL A 235 -3.42 -14.03 16.32
C VAL A 235 -2.32 -14.36 15.30
N PRO A 236 -2.55 -15.13 14.23
CA PRO A 236 -1.57 -15.32 13.16
C PRO A 236 -1.17 -14.03 12.46
N ALA A 237 -2.11 -13.09 12.24
CA ALA A 237 -1.83 -11.84 11.57
C ALA A 237 -0.78 -10.99 12.33
N VAL A 238 -0.87 -10.94 13.66
CA VAL A 238 0.07 -10.22 14.53
C VAL A 238 1.53 -10.69 14.34
N TYR A 239 1.73 -11.99 14.16
CA TYR A 239 3.06 -12.57 13.93
C TYR A 239 3.49 -12.49 12.48
N PHE A 240 2.56 -12.68 11.57
CA PHE A 240 2.83 -12.78 10.15
C PHE A 240 3.19 -11.45 9.51
N ILE A 241 2.46 -10.36 9.82
CA ILE A 241 2.64 -9.08 9.14
C ILE A 241 4.06 -8.52 9.32
N PRO A 242 4.64 -8.43 10.55
CA PRO A 242 6.01 -7.98 10.72
C PRO A 242 7.03 -8.88 10.01
N TYR A 243 6.81 -10.19 10.06
CA TYR A 243 7.67 -11.18 9.41
C TYR A 243 7.66 -11.02 7.88
N TYR A 244 6.48 -10.86 7.28
CA TYR A 244 6.34 -10.63 5.84
C TYR A 244 7.02 -9.32 5.40
N LYS A 245 6.83 -8.22 6.16
CA LYS A 245 7.46 -6.93 5.85
C LYS A 245 8.98 -6.99 5.92
N GLU A 246 9.56 -7.69 6.90
CA GLU A 246 11.01 -7.91 6.98
C GLU A 246 11.50 -8.77 5.81
N SER A 247 10.77 -9.85 5.47
CA SER A 247 11.12 -10.70 4.32
C SER A 247 11.15 -9.90 3.02
N CYS A 248 10.21 -8.98 2.82
CA CYS A 248 10.21 -8.05 1.70
C CYS A 248 11.42 -7.10 1.72
N CYS A 249 11.88 -6.67 2.90
CA CYS A 249 13.06 -5.84 3.05
C CYS A 249 14.35 -6.60 2.72
N VAL A 250 14.47 -7.86 3.16
CA VAL A 250 15.61 -8.74 2.82
C VAL A 250 15.71 -8.94 1.31
N VAL A 251 14.58 -9.21 0.64
CA VAL A 251 14.54 -9.31 -0.83
C VAL A 251 14.98 -8.01 -1.49
N ALA A 252 14.43 -6.88 -1.06
CA ALA A 252 14.81 -5.57 -1.60
C ALA A 252 16.31 -5.30 -1.47
N LYS A 253 16.89 -5.64 -0.32
CA LYS A 253 18.35 -5.49 -0.08
C LYS A 253 19.18 -6.37 -1.00
N ARG A 254 18.78 -7.64 -1.22
CA ARG A 254 19.52 -8.58 -2.09
C ARG A 254 19.52 -8.15 -3.56
N ILE A 255 18.44 -7.53 -4.02
CA ILE A 255 18.34 -7.04 -5.40
C ILE A 255 19.12 -5.72 -5.59
N THR A 256 19.32 -4.95 -4.51
CA THR A 256 20.01 -3.65 -4.57
C THR A 256 21.51 -3.73 -4.29
N LEU A 257 22.03 -4.88 -3.85
CA LEU A 257 23.45 -5.20 -3.70
C LEU A 257 24.02 -5.76 -4.98
#